data_b1333939631ae00d332b79c179805b7c
#
_entry.id   b1333939631ae00d332b79c179805b7c
#
_cell.length_a   1.000
_cell.length_b   1.000
_cell.length_c   1.000
_cell.angle_alpha   90.00
_cell.angle_beta   90.00
_cell.angle_gamma   90.00
#
_symmetry.space_group_name_H-M   'P 1'
#
loop_
_entity.id
_entity.type
_entity.pdbx_description
1 polymer ?
#
loop_
_entity_poly.entity_id
_entity_poly.type
_entity_poly.pdbx_seq_one_letter_code
_entity_poly.pdbx_strand_id
1 'polypeptide(L)'
;MCVSEQKFSRNEIYDAIQATVACIQMTSRLWVLKTEDTNGGLYFVMTPKLDLAKYEVNLIELGGEPVKLINLIDRAVTKGLILYRNINFLPYSLNTPAHDTKFFNLFIGFLAKPVPEINKEIMDPILWHVKNVICSGDEKLDEYIWNWWAHLVQKPEMKPRTILVLKSTLQQCGKNIITDFIGDKVLGSHFHFATSDLEKIFGC
;
A
#
# COMPACT_ATOMS: atom_id res chain seq x y z
N MET A 1 38.05 -25.60 -1.80
CA MET A 1 36.67 -25.45 -2.22
C MET A 1 36.52 -24.06 -2.86
N CYS A 2 36.51 -23.95 -4.19
CA CYS A 2 36.28 -22.68 -4.86
C CYS A 2 34.81 -22.30 -4.67
N VAL A 3 34.57 -21.23 -3.94
CA VAL A 3 33.27 -20.55 -3.96
C VAL A 3 33.14 -19.95 -5.35
N SER A 4 32.27 -20.47 -6.19
CA SER A 4 31.98 -19.88 -7.49
C SER A 4 31.39 -18.49 -7.26
N GLU A 5 32.10 -17.45 -7.65
CA GLU A 5 31.58 -16.08 -7.75
C GLU A 5 30.35 -16.09 -8.66
N GLN A 6 29.18 -16.07 -8.09
CA GLN A 6 27.93 -15.96 -8.80
C GLN A 6 27.84 -14.53 -9.38
N LYS A 7 28.21 -14.39 -10.66
CA LYS A 7 28.11 -13.12 -11.39
C LYS A 7 26.63 -12.87 -11.73
N PHE A 8 26.04 -11.83 -11.11
CA PHE A 8 24.72 -11.37 -11.46
C PHE A 8 24.63 -10.91 -12.91
N SER A 9 23.54 -11.27 -13.57
CA SER A 9 23.22 -10.73 -14.88
C SER A 9 22.89 -9.23 -14.74
N ARG A 10 23.10 -8.49 -15.82
CA ARG A 10 22.76 -7.05 -15.84
C ARG A 10 21.28 -6.81 -15.57
N ASN A 11 20.40 -7.69 -16.02
CA ASN A 11 18.97 -7.56 -15.83
C ASN A 11 18.57 -7.72 -14.38
N GLU A 12 19.13 -8.69 -13.65
CA GLU A 12 18.87 -8.89 -12.23
C GLU A 12 19.24 -7.66 -11.39
N ILE A 13 20.35 -7.00 -11.71
CA ILE A 13 20.76 -5.75 -11.06
C ILE A 13 19.77 -4.61 -11.36
N TYR A 14 19.27 -4.50 -12.60
CA TYR A 14 18.30 -3.45 -12.96
C TYR A 14 16.95 -3.69 -12.31
N ASP A 15 16.50 -4.93 -12.25
CA ASP A 15 15.26 -5.31 -11.60
C ASP A 15 15.32 -5.00 -10.10
N ALA A 16 16.43 -5.29 -9.45
CA ALA A 16 16.66 -4.93 -8.06
C ALA A 16 16.67 -3.41 -7.83
N ILE A 17 17.27 -2.63 -8.73
CA ILE A 17 17.25 -1.16 -8.65
C ILE A 17 15.83 -0.63 -8.84
N GLN A 18 15.07 -1.13 -9.82
CA GLN A 18 13.69 -0.72 -10.05
C GLN A 18 12.75 -1.13 -8.90
N ALA A 19 13.04 -2.25 -8.24
CA ALA A 19 12.31 -2.66 -7.04
C ALA A 19 12.54 -1.69 -5.86
N THR A 20 13.73 -1.07 -5.79
CA THR A 20 14.15 -0.24 -4.64
C THR A 20 13.88 1.25 -4.87
N VAL A 21 14.04 1.76 -6.09
CA VAL A 21 13.98 3.19 -6.37
C VAL A 21 13.24 3.51 -7.68
N ALA A 22 12.51 4.63 -7.68
CA ALA A 22 11.93 5.21 -8.89
C ALA A 22 12.49 6.62 -9.12
N CYS A 23 12.72 6.98 -10.37
CA CYS A 23 13.13 8.33 -10.77
C CYS A 23 11.96 9.06 -11.42
N ILE A 24 11.63 10.23 -10.89
CA ILE A 24 10.58 11.09 -11.40
C ILE A 24 11.22 12.29 -12.10
N GLN A 25 10.91 12.45 -13.38
CA GLN A 25 11.43 13.54 -14.20
C GLN A 25 10.51 14.76 -14.10
N MET A 26 10.59 15.46 -12.97
CA MET A 26 9.96 16.78 -12.79
C MET A 26 10.97 17.88 -13.13
N THR A 27 10.65 19.15 -12.80
CA THR A 27 11.52 20.32 -12.98
C THR A 27 12.92 20.11 -12.37
N SER A 28 12.98 19.41 -11.24
CA SER A 28 14.20 18.81 -10.70
C SER A 28 13.94 17.31 -10.53
N ARG A 29 14.94 16.46 -10.84
CA ARG A 29 14.79 15.00 -10.65
C ARG A 29 14.50 14.69 -9.20
N LEU A 30 13.35 14.08 -8.96
CA LEU A 30 12.95 13.55 -7.66
C LEU A 30 13.17 12.04 -7.66
N TRP A 31 13.71 11.54 -6.58
CA TRP A 31 13.90 10.11 -6.38
C TRP A 31 12.93 9.62 -5.32
N VAL A 32 12.28 8.51 -5.59
CA VAL A 32 11.37 7.85 -4.65
C VAL A 32 11.99 6.53 -4.26
N LEU A 33 12.38 6.42 -3.00
CA LEU A 33 12.88 5.19 -2.42
C LEU A 33 11.70 4.38 -1.90
N LYS A 34 11.61 3.13 -2.31
CA LYS A 34 10.65 2.16 -1.79
C LYS A 34 11.28 1.49 -0.58
N THR A 35 10.63 1.54 0.55
CA THR A 35 11.13 0.98 1.79
C THR A 35 10.03 0.28 2.56
N GLU A 36 10.39 -0.57 3.51
CA GLU A 36 9.44 -1.31 4.35
C GLU A 36 9.54 -0.80 5.78
N ASP A 37 8.39 -0.72 6.45
CA ASP A 37 8.34 -0.44 7.87
C ASP A 37 8.65 -1.72 8.68
N THR A 38 8.70 -1.59 9.99
CA THR A 38 8.98 -2.71 10.92
C THR A 38 7.93 -3.81 10.88
N ASN A 39 6.77 -3.57 10.26
CA ASN A 39 5.67 -4.52 10.12
C ASN A 39 5.58 -5.10 8.69
N GLY A 40 6.55 -4.80 7.82
CA GLY A 40 6.53 -5.21 6.42
C GLY A 40 5.62 -4.38 5.52
N GLY A 41 5.13 -3.23 6.01
CA GLY A 41 4.35 -2.29 5.21
C GLY A 41 5.25 -1.47 4.29
N LEU A 42 4.95 -1.46 2.99
CA LEU A 42 5.68 -0.63 2.03
C LEU A 42 5.32 0.85 2.22
N TYR A 43 6.31 1.72 2.16
CA TYR A 43 6.13 3.16 2.10
C TYR A 43 7.18 3.81 1.19
N PHE A 44 6.93 5.07 0.81
CA PHE A 44 7.80 5.80 -0.11
C PHE A 44 8.47 6.98 0.60
N VAL A 45 9.78 7.09 0.42
CA VAL A 45 10.56 8.24 0.86
C VAL A 45 10.98 9.04 -0.37
N MET A 46 10.53 10.29 -0.45
CA MET A 46 10.95 11.22 -1.50
C MET A 46 12.27 11.88 -1.09
N THR A 47 13.28 11.78 -1.93
CA THR A 47 14.62 12.24 -1.58
C THR A 47 15.37 12.83 -2.78
N PRO A 48 16.20 13.86 -2.56
CA PRO A 48 17.15 14.30 -3.59
C PRO A 48 18.23 13.23 -3.81
N LYS A 49 18.86 13.28 -5.01
CA LYS A 49 19.89 12.31 -5.39
C LYS A 49 21.02 12.15 -4.36
N LEU A 50 21.44 13.23 -3.72
CA LEU A 50 22.55 13.23 -2.76
C LEU A 50 22.26 12.36 -1.54
N ASP A 51 21.01 12.29 -1.09
CA ASP A 51 20.64 11.49 0.07
C ASP A 51 20.62 9.98 -0.25
N LEU A 52 20.54 9.59 -1.52
CA LEU A 52 20.65 8.19 -1.94
C LEU A 52 22.02 7.57 -1.64
N ALA A 53 23.06 8.40 -1.42
CA ALA A 53 24.37 7.92 -1.02
C ALA A 53 24.36 7.22 0.35
N LYS A 54 23.34 7.48 1.17
CA LYS A 54 23.16 6.88 2.50
C LYS A 54 22.53 5.48 2.44
N TYR A 55 21.93 5.13 1.30
CA TYR A 55 21.20 3.87 1.13
C TYR A 55 22.07 2.85 0.39
N GLU A 56 21.99 1.61 0.84
CA GLU A 56 22.62 0.46 0.22
C GLU A 56 21.55 -0.44 -0.38
N VAL A 57 21.80 -0.93 -1.59
CA VAL A 57 20.98 -1.99 -2.17
C VAL A 57 21.49 -3.30 -1.61
N ASN A 58 20.63 -4.01 -0.92
CA ASN A 58 20.95 -5.31 -0.39
C ASN A 58 20.90 -6.34 -1.52
N LEU A 59 22.05 -6.63 -2.11
CA LEU A 59 22.23 -7.70 -3.08
C LEU A 59 22.44 -9.08 -2.44
N ILE A 60 22.25 -9.18 -1.12
CA ILE A 60 22.48 -10.43 -0.37
C ILE A 60 21.55 -11.55 -0.86
N GLU A 61 20.31 -11.23 -1.23
CA GLU A 61 19.39 -12.20 -1.84
C GLU A 61 19.94 -12.78 -3.15
N LEU A 62 20.84 -12.06 -3.79
CA LEU A 62 21.53 -12.46 -4.99
C LEU A 62 22.96 -12.99 -4.69
N GLY A 63 23.38 -13.10 -3.40
CA GLY A 63 24.69 -13.61 -2.99
C GLY A 63 25.85 -12.61 -3.13
N GLY A 64 25.56 -11.30 -3.31
CA GLY A 64 26.56 -10.25 -3.46
C GLY A 64 26.81 -9.41 -2.23
N GLU A 65 27.91 -8.65 -2.23
CA GLU A 65 28.21 -7.64 -1.23
C GLU A 65 27.28 -6.43 -1.37
N PRO A 66 26.88 -5.77 -0.27
CA PRO A 66 26.07 -4.55 -0.32
C PRO A 66 26.74 -3.46 -1.15
N VAL A 67 26.01 -2.91 -2.11
CA VAL A 67 26.53 -1.84 -2.99
C VAL A 67 25.71 -0.57 -2.77
N LYS A 68 26.41 0.56 -2.65
CA LYS A 68 25.74 1.85 -2.50
C LYS A 68 24.86 2.14 -3.72
N LEU A 69 23.59 2.44 -3.45
CA LEU A 69 22.56 2.69 -4.46
C LEU A 69 22.99 3.77 -5.47
N ILE A 70 23.66 4.85 -5.00
CA ILE A 70 24.11 5.94 -5.86
C ILE A 70 25.09 5.48 -6.95
N ASN A 71 25.93 4.48 -6.67
CA ASN A 71 26.90 3.95 -7.64
C ASN A 71 26.23 3.14 -8.76
N LEU A 72 25.05 2.59 -8.48
CA LEU A 72 24.27 1.81 -9.43
C LEU A 72 23.35 2.68 -10.28
N ILE A 73 22.79 3.74 -9.70
CA ILE A 73 21.79 4.61 -10.34
C ILE A 73 22.34 5.28 -11.61
N ASP A 74 23.54 5.85 -11.55
CA ASP A 74 24.11 6.55 -12.73
C ASP A 74 24.29 5.61 -13.93
N ARG A 75 24.61 4.36 -13.67
CA ARG A 75 24.68 3.32 -14.69
C ARG A 75 23.29 2.87 -15.17
N ALA A 76 22.32 2.80 -14.26
CA ALA A 76 20.96 2.38 -14.55
C ALA A 76 20.22 3.41 -15.41
N VAL A 77 20.36 4.71 -15.09
CA VAL A 77 19.74 5.80 -15.87
C VAL A 77 20.23 5.82 -17.32
N THR A 78 21.52 5.56 -17.55
CA THR A 78 22.07 5.50 -18.91
C THR A 78 21.65 4.25 -19.69
N LYS A 79 21.09 3.24 -19.03
CA LYS A 79 20.80 1.92 -19.62
C LYS A 79 19.32 1.55 -19.63
N GLY A 80 18.42 2.50 -19.32
CA GLY A 80 16.98 2.28 -19.50
C GLY A 80 16.18 2.13 -18.21
N LEU A 81 16.68 2.62 -17.05
CA LEU A 81 15.83 2.78 -15.88
C LEU A 81 14.57 3.57 -16.27
N ILE A 82 13.41 3.09 -15.87
CA ILE A 82 12.14 3.75 -16.17
C ILE A 82 12.13 5.14 -15.53
N LEU A 83 11.97 6.16 -16.36
CA LEU A 83 11.81 7.55 -15.93
C LEU A 83 10.32 7.89 -15.97
N TYR A 84 9.74 8.06 -14.80
CA TYR A 84 8.35 8.50 -14.68
C TYR A 84 8.26 10.02 -14.90
N ARG A 85 7.20 10.47 -15.57
CA ARG A 85 6.99 11.91 -15.84
C ARG A 85 6.42 12.64 -14.64
N ASN A 86 5.60 11.95 -13.85
CA ASN A 86 4.92 12.53 -12.69
C ASN A 86 4.58 11.46 -11.66
N ILE A 87 4.07 11.89 -10.52
CA ILE A 87 3.53 11.05 -9.44
C ILE A 87 2.02 11.16 -9.47
N ASN A 88 1.33 10.05 -9.23
CA ASN A 88 -0.10 10.05 -9.05
C ASN A 88 -0.50 9.02 -7.98
N PHE A 89 -1.67 9.20 -7.39
CA PHE A 89 -2.29 8.21 -6.51
C PHE A 89 -3.53 7.68 -7.24
N LEU A 90 -3.37 6.54 -7.88
CA LEU A 90 -4.40 5.89 -8.69
C LEU A 90 -4.72 4.54 -8.06
N PRO A 91 -5.72 4.46 -7.17
CA PRO A 91 -6.21 3.19 -6.67
C PRO A 91 -6.73 2.33 -7.84
N TYR A 92 -6.45 1.05 -7.81
CA TYR A 92 -6.92 0.10 -8.81
C TYR A 92 -7.31 -1.22 -8.16
N SER A 93 -8.27 -1.90 -8.74
CA SER A 93 -8.62 -3.26 -8.32
C SER A 93 -7.55 -4.25 -8.80
N LEU A 94 -7.42 -5.38 -8.11
CA LEU A 94 -6.47 -6.44 -8.48
C LEU A 94 -6.66 -6.97 -9.92
N ASN A 95 -7.86 -6.77 -10.47
CA ASN A 95 -8.21 -7.25 -11.82
C ASN A 95 -8.07 -6.15 -12.90
N THR A 96 -7.63 -4.96 -12.55
CA THR A 96 -7.47 -3.86 -13.50
C THR A 96 -6.08 -3.92 -14.12
N PRO A 97 -5.94 -3.78 -15.45
CA PRO A 97 -4.64 -3.71 -16.11
C PRO A 97 -3.78 -2.58 -15.53
N ALA A 98 -2.47 -2.77 -15.53
CA ALA A 98 -1.52 -1.77 -15.08
C ALA A 98 -1.78 -0.42 -15.75
N HIS A 99 -1.85 0.63 -14.93
CA HIS A 99 -2.02 2.01 -15.40
C HIS A 99 -0.84 2.48 -16.25
N ASP A 100 -1.03 3.64 -16.90
CA ASP A 100 -0.01 4.27 -17.74
C ASP A 100 1.36 4.29 -17.02
N THR A 101 2.33 3.63 -17.62
CA THR A 101 3.71 3.53 -17.13
C THR A 101 4.45 4.87 -17.04
N LYS A 102 3.84 5.95 -17.55
CA LYS A 102 4.40 7.30 -17.46
C LYS A 102 4.30 7.91 -16.07
N PHE A 103 3.42 7.40 -15.22
CA PHE A 103 3.20 7.92 -13.88
C PHE A 103 3.67 6.92 -12.82
N PHE A 104 4.39 7.41 -11.82
CA PHE A 104 4.68 6.62 -10.65
C PHE A 104 3.44 6.60 -9.75
N ASN A 105 2.84 5.42 -9.59
CA ASN A 105 1.65 5.27 -8.77
C ASN A 105 2.03 5.07 -7.29
N LEU A 106 1.54 5.95 -6.44
CA LEU A 106 1.73 5.85 -4.98
C LEU A 106 0.81 4.81 -4.32
N PHE A 107 -0.20 4.31 -5.03
CA PHE A 107 -1.04 3.23 -4.50
C PHE A 107 -0.31 1.89 -4.60
N ILE A 108 0.02 1.31 -3.45
CA ILE A 108 0.77 0.05 -3.34
C ILE A 108 -0.13 -1.18 -3.11
N GLY A 109 -1.45 -0.97 -3.16
CA GLY A 109 -2.43 -2.00 -2.81
C GLY A 109 -2.80 -1.98 -1.33
N PHE A 110 -3.78 -2.77 -0.98
CA PHE A 110 -4.22 -2.91 0.41
C PHE A 110 -3.35 -3.92 1.17
N LEU A 111 -3.34 -3.79 2.50
CA LEU A 111 -2.57 -4.67 3.38
C LEU A 111 -3.09 -6.12 3.34
N ALA A 112 -4.43 -6.28 3.44
CA ALA A 112 -5.04 -7.60 3.39
C ALA A 112 -4.96 -8.20 1.97
N LYS A 113 -4.65 -9.49 1.92
CA LYS A 113 -4.63 -10.26 0.68
C LYS A 113 -5.75 -11.29 0.69
N PRO A 114 -6.36 -11.58 -0.46
CA PRO A 114 -7.35 -12.65 -0.56
C PRO A 114 -6.76 -13.99 -0.08
N VAL A 115 -7.54 -14.72 0.68
CA VAL A 115 -7.21 -16.08 1.11
C VAL A 115 -8.09 -17.08 0.37
N PRO A 116 -7.59 -18.29 0.05
CA PRO A 116 -8.36 -19.28 -0.68
C PRO A 116 -9.50 -19.87 0.17
N GLU A 117 -9.32 -19.93 1.49
CA GLU A 117 -10.30 -20.50 2.42
C GLU A 117 -10.55 -19.56 3.59
N ILE A 118 -11.81 -19.47 4.00
CA ILE A 118 -12.24 -18.63 5.12
C ILE A 118 -12.11 -19.44 6.43
N ASN A 119 -11.35 -18.92 7.38
CA ASN A 119 -11.35 -19.45 8.73
C ASN A 119 -12.62 -19.01 9.46
N LYS A 120 -13.59 -19.95 9.59
CA LYS A 120 -14.88 -19.65 10.22
C LYS A 120 -14.76 -19.32 11.70
N GLU A 121 -13.85 -19.95 12.44
CA GLU A 121 -13.67 -19.66 13.88
C GLU A 121 -13.31 -18.19 14.13
N ILE A 122 -12.57 -17.58 13.19
CA ILE A 122 -12.21 -16.16 13.26
C ILE A 122 -13.31 -15.27 12.68
N MET A 123 -13.93 -15.68 11.58
CA MET A 123 -14.89 -14.84 10.86
C MET A 123 -16.26 -14.80 11.50
N ASP A 124 -16.75 -15.92 12.04
CA ASP A 124 -18.11 -15.99 12.62
C ASP A 124 -18.35 -14.98 13.75
N PRO A 125 -17.43 -14.75 14.70
CA PRO A 125 -17.58 -13.69 15.71
C PRO A 125 -17.66 -12.28 15.10
N ILE A 126 -16.88 -12.01 14.03
CA ILE A 126 -16.88 -10.70 13.35
C ILE A 126 -18.22 -10.49 12.65
N LEU A 127 -18.68 -11.48 11.88
CA LEU A 127 -19.97 -11.45 11.20
C LEU A 127 -21.12 -11.28 12.19
N TRP A 128 -21.08 -12.03 13.31
CA TRP A 128 -22.07 -11.91 14.37
C TRP A 128 -22.09 -10.51 14.99
N HIS A 129 -20.91 -9.93 15.26
CA HIS A 129 -20.80 -8.60 15.84
C HIS A 129 -21.39 -7.53 14.92
N VAL A 130 -21.06 -7.57 13.62
CA VAL A 130 -21.62 -6.62 12.66
C VAL A 130 -23.13 -6.77 12.58
N LYS A 131 -23.64 -7.99 12.38
CA LYS A 131 -25.07 -8.24 12.24
C LYS A 131 -25.85 -7.84 13.50
N ASN A 132 -25.42 -8.27 14.68
CA ASN A 132 -26.23 -8.16 15.89
C ASN A 132 -25.96 -6.87 16.69
N VAL A 133 -24.72 -6.35 16.67
CA VAL A 133 -24.35 -5.16 17.44
C VAL A 133 -24.41 -3.90 16.57
N ILE A 134 -23.79 -3.91 15.42
CA ILE A 134 -23.75 -2.73 14.55
C ILE A 134 -25.08 -2.52 13.83
N CYS A 135 -25.67 -3.59 13.29
CA CYS A 135 -26.91 -3.53 12.50
C CYS A 135 -28.16 -3.84 13.33
N SER A 136 -28.02 -4.12 14.65
CA SER A 136 -29.15 -4.45 15.54
C SER A 136 -30.03 -5.60 15.04
N GLY A 137 -29.46 -6.56 14.32
CA GLY A 137 -30.16 -7.71 13.73
C GLY A 137 -30.87 -7.42 12.41
N ASP A 138 -30.81 -6.21 11.89
CA ASP A 138 -31.41 -5.88 10.59
C ASP A 138 -30.57 -6.47 9.44
N GLU A 139 -31.16 -7.43 8.72
CA GLU A 139 -30.47 -8.17 7.65
C GLU A 139 -30.16 -7.28 6.43
N LYS A 140 -31.02 -6.32 6.11
CA LYS A 140 -30.79 -5.42 4.98
C LYS A 140 -29.64 -4.44 5.27
N LEU A 141 -29.58 -3.99 6.51
CA LEU A 141 -28.50 -3.11 6.95
C LEU A 141 -27.18 -3.85 7.02
N ASP A 142 -27.19 -5.09 7.49
CA ASP A 142 -26.02 -5.97 7.51
C ASP A 142 -25.47 -6.21 6.09
N GLU A 143 -26.33 -6.58 5.14
CA GLU A 143 -25.96 -6.76 3.74
C GLU A 143 -25.41 -5.45 3.14
N TYR A 144 -26.04 -4.31 3.41
CA TYR A 144 -25.61 -3.01 2.92
C TYR A 144 -24.21 -2.63 3.42
N ILE A 145 -23.94 -2.80 4.71
CA ILE A 145 -22.64 -2.46 5.31
C ILE A 145 -21.52 -3.33 4.73
N TRP A 146 -21.75 -4.64 4.61
CA TRP A 146 -20.77 -5.54 4.01
C TRP A 146 -20.51 -5.21 2.54
N ASN A 147 -21.54 -4.91 1.77
CA ASN A 147 -21.39 -4.46 0.39
C ASN A 147 -20.65 -3.12 0.29
N TRP A 148 -20.85 -2.22 1.24
CA TRP A 148 -20.15 -0.95 1.28
C TRP A 148 -18.64 -1.14 1.54
N TRP A 149 -18.25 -1.97 2.50
CA TRP A 149 -16.84 -2.29 2.74
C TRP A 149 -16.23 -3.09 1.59
N ALA A 150 -16.96 -4.04 1.04
CA ALA A 150 -16.52 -4.78 -0.14
C ALA A 150 -16.26 -3.86 -1.33
N HIS A 151 -17.09 -2.84 -1.52
CA HIS A 151 -16.87 -1.84 -2.58
C HIS A 151 -15.55 -1.09 -2.42
N LEU A 152 -15.16 -0.71 -1.19
CA LEU A 152 -13.87 -0.04 -0.95
C LEU A 152 -12.67 -0.87 -1.41
N VAL A 153 -12.75 -2.19 -1.23
CA VAL A 153 -11.66 -3.11 -1.55
C VAL A 153 -11.69 -3.55 -3.01
N GLN A 154 -12.89 -3.81 -3.56
CA GLN A 154 -13.04 -4.34 -4.90
C GLN A 154 -13.01 -3.26 -5.99
N LYS A 155 -13.42 -2.04 -5.66
CA LYS A 155 -13.49 -0.90 -6.59
C LYS A 155 -12.89 0.36 -5.98
N PRO A 156 -11.61 0.31 -5.58
CA PRO A 156 -10.97 1.43 -4.87
C PRO A 156 -10.83 2.69 -5.73
N GLU A 157 -10.94 2.55 -7.05
CA GLU A 157 -10.96 3.67 -8.00
C GLU A 157 -12.29 4.44 -7.99
N MET A 158 -13.34 3.88 -7.38
CA MET A 158 -14.68 4.46 -7.33
C MET A 158 -15.10 4.80 -5.91
N LYS A 159 -15.30 6.08 -5.63
CA LYS A 159 -15.86 6.50 -4.33
C LYS A 159 -17.28 5.99 -4.15
N PRO A 160 -17.67 5.45 -2.97
CA PRO A 160 -19.03 4.97 -2.71
C PRO A 160 -20.10 6.10 -2.75
N ARG A 161 -19.68 7.36 -2.63
CA ARG A 161 -20.54 8.57 -2.60
C ARG A 161 -21.54 8.60 -1.44
N THR A 162 -21.34 7.76 -0.46
CA THR A 162 -22.13 7.68 0.78
C THR A 162 -21.20 7.63 1.97
N ILE A 163 -21.70 8.04 3.13
CA ILE A 163 -20.99 8.03 4.40
C ILE A 163 -21.75 7.09 5.34
N LEU A 164 -21.03 6.16 5.97
CA LEU A 164 -21.59 5.33 7.02
C LEU A 164 -21.55 6.12 8.34
N VAL A 165 -22.71 6.29 8.97
CA VAL A 165 -22.84 6.93 10.29
C VAL A 165 -23.23 5.88 11.31
N LEU A 166 -22.31 5.51 12.19
CA LEU A 166 -22.53 4.55 13.26
C LEU A 166 -22.92 5.30 14.55
N LYS A 167 -24.20 5.25 14.90
CA LYS A 167 -24.74 5.90 16.10
C LYS A 167 -25.18 4.84 17.12
N SER A 168 -24.86 5.03 18.41
CA SER A 168 -25.44 4.25 19.48
C SER A 168 -25.65 5.12 20.72
N THR A 169 -26.60 4.72 21.56
CA THR A 169 -26.84 5.32 22.88
C THR A 169 -25.87 4.78 23.93
N LEU A 170 -25.34 3.58 23.69
CA LEU A 170 -24.36 2.93 24.58
C LEU A 170 -22.94 3.27 24.11
N GLN A 171 -22.06 3.53 25.06
CA GLN A 171 -20.63 3.63 24.82
C GLN A 171 -20.00 2.22 24.79
N GLN A 172 -18.82 2.12 24.19
CA GLN A 172 -18.02 0.88 24.14
C GLN A 172 -18.72 -0.34 23.49
N CYS A 173 -19.66 -0.12 22.58
CA CYS A 173 -20.32 -1.19 21.83
C CYS A 173 -19.53 -1.69 20.60
N GLY A 174 -18.23 -1.42 20.53
CA GLY A 174 -17.34 -1.97 19.51
C GLY A 174 -17.37 -1.30 18.13
N LYS A 175 -18.01 -0.10 17.98
CA LYS A 175 -18.02 0.62 16.70
C LYS A 175 -16.62 0.87 16.16
N ASN A 176 -15.72 1.38 17.02
CA ASN A 176 -14.36 1.69 16.61
C ASN A 176 -13.55 0.43 16.28
N ILE A 177 -13.81 -0.69 16.98
CA ILE A 177 -13.09 -1.94 16.73
C ILE A 177 -13.25 -2.38 15.28
N ILE A 178 -14.47 -2.33 14.75
CA ILE A 178 -14.71 -2.76 13.36
C ILE A 178 -14.17 -1.75 12.35
N THR A 179 -14.30 -0.45 12.60
CA THR A 179 -13.76 0.58 11.71
C THR A 179 -12.22 0.56 11.68
N ASP A 180 -11.59 0.39 12.84
CA ASP A 180 -10.14 0.29 12.95
C ASP A 180 -9.63 -1.02 12.34
N PHE A 181 -10.38 -2.13 12.50
CA PHE A 181 -10.05 -3.38 11.83
C PHE A 181 -10.07 -3.23 10.30
N ILE A 182 -11.14 -2.67 9.73
CA ILE A 182 -11.21 -2.42 8.29
C ILE A 182 -10.12 -1.43 7.85
N GLY A 183 -9.95 -0.33 8.57
CA GLY A 183 -8.98 0.70 8.25
C GLY A 183 -7.53 0.23 8.34
N ASP A 184 -7.14 -0.30 9.50
CA ASP A 184 -5.72 -0.61 9.77
C ASP A 184 -5.29 -1.99 9.28
N LYS A 185 -6.20 -2.99 9.32
CA LYS A 185 -5.83 -4.38 9.02
C LYS A 185 -6.23 -4.83 7.62
N VAL A 186 -7.29 -4.25 7.05
CA VAL A 186 -7.72 -4.59 5.69
C VAL A 186 -7.13 -3.60 4.68
N LEU A 187 -7.39 -2.31 4.85
CA LEU A 187 -6.87 -1.29 3.95
C LEU A 187 -5.36 -1.03 4.18
N GLY A 188 -4.97 -0.95 5.43
CA GLY A 188 -3.64 -0.59 5.89
C GLY A 188 -3.59 0.80 6.53
N SER A 189 -2.79 0.96 7.58
CA SER A 189 -2.69 2.22 8.35
C SER A 189 -2.29 3.43 7.51
N HIS A 190 -1.64 3.24 6.37
CA HIS A 190 -1.31 4.32 5.43
C HIS A 190 -2.53 4.87 4.66
N PHE A 191 -3.63 4.11 4.64
CA PHE A 191 -4.88 4.49 3.96
C PHE A 191 -6.02 4.78 4.95
N HIS A 192 -5.74 4.66 6.26
CA HIS A 192 -6.71 4.90 7.32
C HIS A 192 -6.30 6.14 8.13
N PHE A 193 -7.24 7.06 8.26
CA PHE A 193 -7.06 8.26 9.08
C PHE A 193 -8.26 8.44 10.01
N ALA A 194 -8.00 8.37 11.31
CA ALA A 194 -9.00 8.61 12.34
C ALA A 194 -8.77 9.98 13.00
N THR A 195 -9.81 10.77 13.13
CA THR A 195 -9.74 12.08 13.78
C THR A 195 -11.03 12.43 14.52
N SER A 196 -10.91 13.17 15.61
CA SER A 196 -12.02 13.83 16.28
C SER A 196 -12.29 15.25 15.77
N ASP A 197 -11.42 15.75 14.91
CA ASP A 197 -11.48 17.09 14.34
C ASP A 197 -12.19 17.05 12.98
N LEU A 198 -13.42 17.56 12.95
CA LEU A 198 -14.23 17.54 11.74
C LEU A 198 -13.71 18.48 10.65
N GLU A 199 -12.98 19.55 11.02
CA GLU A 199 -12.39 20.47 10.04
C GLU A 199 -11.34 19.77 9.18
N LYS A 200 -10.63 18.79 9.74
CA LYS A 200 -9.68 17.96 8.96
C LYS A 200 -10.32 17.04 7.94
N ILE A 201 -11.60 16.71 8.13
CA ILE A 201 -12.35 15.84 7.19
C ILE A 201 -13.03 16.66 6.12
N PHE A 202 -13.66 17.76 6.50
CA PHE A 202 -14.49 18.56 5.61
C PHE A 202 -13.80 19.84 5.14
N GLY A 203 -12.51 20.01 5.47
CA GLY A 203 -11.65 21.18 5.28
C GLY A 203 -12.17 22.19 4.27
N CYS A 204 -12.63 23.31 4.78
CA CYS A 204 -12.95 24.50 4.00
C CYS A 204 -11.71 25.39 3.90
#